data_a5fb97165a0f26085a034c77e3e3834f
#
_entry.id   a5fb97165a0f26085a034c77e3e3834f
#
_cell.length_a   1.000
_cell.length_b   1.000
_cell.length_c   1.000
_cell.angle_alpha   90.00
_cell.angle_beta   90.00
_cell.angle_gamma   90.00
#
_symmetry.space_group_name_H-M   'P 1'
#
loop_
_entity.id
_entity.type
_entity.pdbx_description
1 polymer ?
#
loop_
_entity_poly.entity_id
_entity_poly.type
_entity_poly.pdbx_seq_one_letter_code
_entity_poly.pdbx_strand_id
1 'polypeptide(L)' 'MAVVHTTDHGDGYRLEQLMNERGDIYYRACKDSICRYAEDHYIAMMYLEGMGWDPKS' A
#
# COMPACT_ATOMS: atom_id res chain seq x y z
N MET A 1 -15.15 -1.77 -4.86
CA MET A 1 -13.73 -1.75 -4.42
C MET A 1 -13.49 -2.93 -3.50
N ALA A 2 -12.48 -3.71 -3.78
CA ALA A 2 -12.14 -4.88 -2.98
C ALA A 2 -10.63 -4.95 -2.75
N VAL A 3 -10.22 -5.33 -1.54
CA VAL A 3 -8.82 -5.62 -1.23
C VAL A 3 -8.53 -7.02 -1.76
N VAL A 4 -7.56 -7.12 -2.66
CA VAL A 4 -7.20 -8.39 -3.30
C VAL A 4 -6.07 -9.06 -2.53
N HIS A 5 -5.15 -8.27 -2.00
CA HIS A 5 -3.98 -8.79 -1.30
C HIS A 5 -3.44 -7.73 -0.34
N THR A 6 -3.03 -8.15 0.84
CA THR A 6 -2.43 -7.27 1.84
C THR A 6 -1.07 -7.84 2.25
N THR A 7 -0.05 -6.99 2.24
CA THR A 7 1.27 -7.34 2.74
C THR A 7 1.56 -6.51 3.98
N ASP A 8 1.81 -7.17 5.09
CA ASP A 8 2.15 -6.52 6.35
C ASP A 8 3.66 -6.37 6.44
N HIS A 9 4.12 -5.14 6.57
CA HIS A 9 5.55 -4.82 6.65
C HIS A 9 6.00 -4.57 8.09
N GLY A 10 5.12 -4.81 9.07
CA GLY A 10 5.45 -4.61 10.48
C GLY A 10 5.26 -3.17 10.93
N ASP A 11 5.18 -2.98 12.24
CA ASP A 11 5.09 -1.64 12.88
C ASP A 11 3.93 -0.78 12.35
N GLY A 12 2.85 -1.43 11.90
CA GLY A 12 1.69 -0.73 11.39
C GLY A 12 1.76 -0.38 9.90
N TYR A 13 2.86 -0.73 9.22
CA TYR A 13 3.00 -0.49 7.78
C TYR A 13 2.35 -1.61 6.99
N ARG A 14 1.51 -1.25 6.03
CA ARG A 14 0.82 -2.21 5.16
C ARG A 14 0.84 -1.72 3.72
N LEU A 15 0.91 -2.67 2.81
CA LEU A 15 0.71 -2.40 1.39
C LEU A 15 -0.48 -3.23 0.93
N GLU A 16 -1.51 -2.59 0.41
CA GLU A 16 -2.72 -3.26 -0.03
C GLU A 16 -2.85 -3.14 -1.54
N GLN A 17 -3.19 -4.26 -2.17
CA GLN A 17 -3.54 -4.28 -3.59
C GLN A 17 -5.05 -4.30 -3.69
N LEU A 18 -5.60 -3.37 -4.46
CA LEU A 18 -7.05 -3.20 -4.58
C LEU A 18 -7.47 -3.34 -6.04
N MET A 19 -8.75 -3.68 -6.22
CA MET A 19 -9.34 -3.77 -7.54
C MET A 19 -10.67 -3.06 -7.53
N ASN A 20 -10.92 -2.22 -8.55
CA ASN A 20 -12.19 -1.53 -8.69
C ASN A 20 -13.20 -2.40 -9.44
N GLU A 21 -14.41 -1.89 -9.64
CA GLU A 21 -15.48 -2.64 -10.30
C GLU A 21 -15.17 -3.00 -11.74
N ARG A 22 -14.29 -2.25 -12.40
CA ARG A 22 -13.89 -2.51 -13.77
C ARG A 22 -12.75 -3.49 -13.90
N GLY A 23 -12.19 -3.93 -12.76
CA GLY A 23 -11.05 -4.84 -12.75
C GLY A 23 -9.71 -4.16 -12.80
N ASP A 24 -9.66 -2.84 -12.69
CA ASP A 24 -8.39 -2.11 -12.64
C ASP A 24 -7.73 -2.31 -11.29
N ILE A 25 -6.42 -2.56 -11.30
CA ILE A 25 -5.63 -2.79 -10.08
C ILE A 25 -4.94 -1.49 -9.70
N TYR A 26 -4.99 -1.17 -8.42
CA TYR A 26 -4.26 -0.06 -7.85
C TYR A 26 -3.84 -0.44 -6.43
N TYR A 27 -3.09 0.43 -5.77
CA TYR A 27 -2.46 0.11 -4.50
C TYR A 27 -2.74 1.18 -3.46
N ARG A 28 -2.53 0.80 -2.21
CA ARG A 28 -2.67 1.72 -1.08
C ARG A 28 -1.58 1.41 -0.07
N ALA A 29 -0.76 2.42 0.25
CA ALA A 29 0.26 2.32 1.27
C ALA A 29 -0.28 2.91 2.56
N CYS A 30 -0.21 2.15 3.65
CA CYS A 30 -0.81 2.56 4.91
C CYS A 30 0.19 2.50 6.06
N LYS A 31 0.07 3.45 6.98
CA LYS A 31 0.71 3.41 8.29
C LYS A 31 -0.40 3.62 9.31
N ASP A 32 -0.70 2.59 10.08
CA ASP A 32 -1.81 2.59 11.04
C ASP A 32 -3.12 2.97 10.35
N SER A 33 -3.72 4.11 10.67
CA SER A 33 -4.97 4.54 10.05
C SER A 33 -4.80 5.49 8.87
N ILE A 34 -3.56 5.83 8.53
CA ILE A 34 -3.27 6.77 7.45
C ILE A 34 -2.88 5.99 6.20
N CYS A 35 -3.56 6.25 5.08
CA CYS A 35 -3.31 5.57 3.82
C CYS A 35 -3.16 6.55 2.67
N ARG A 36 -2.37 6.17 1.67
CA ARG A 36 -2.21 6.91 0.43
C ARG A 36 -2.40 5.98 -0.74
N TYR A 37 -3.20 6.40 -1.70
CA TYR A 37 -3.44 5.62 -2.91
C TYR A 37 -2.35 5.85 -3.94
N ALA A 38 -2.01 4.78 -4.67
CA ALA A 38 -0.99 4.81 -5.70
C ALA A 38 -1.45 3.99 -6.89
N GLU A 39 -1.04 4.41 -8.09
CA GLU A 39 -1.44 3.73 -9.33
C GLU A 39 -0.72 2.42 -9.54
N ASP A 40 0.51 2.29 -9.03
CA ASP A 40 1.27 1.06 -9.18
C ASP A 40 2.05 0.72 -7.91
N HIS A 41 2.59 -0.49 -7.91
CA HIS A 41 3.30 -1.04 -6.75
C HIS A 41 4.53 -0.22 -6.38
N TYR A 42 5.28 0.24 -7.37
CA TYR A 42 6.51 0.98 -7.12
C TYR A 42 6.21 2.31 -6.41
N ILE A 43 5.20 3.04 -6.88
CA ILE A 43 4.79 4.30 -6.27
C ILE A 43 4.29 4.06 -4.84
N ALA A 44 3.52 2.99 -4.64
CA ALA A 44 3.04 2.64 -3.31
C ALA A 44 4.20 2.38 -2.34
N MET A 45 5.24 1.68 -2.80
CA MET A 45 6.42 1.43 -1.97
C MET A 45 7.15 2.73 -1.63
N MET A 46 7.21 3.68 -2.58
CA MET A 46 7.80 4.99 -2.32
C MET A 46 7.02 5.75 -1.26
N TYR A 47 5.70 5.69 -1.30
CA TYR A 47 4.86 6.32 -0.28
C TYR A 47 5.09 5.70 1.08
N LEU A 48 5.24 4.38 1.12
CA LEU A 48 5.50 3.66 2.37
C LEU A 48 6.81 4.13 3.01
N GLU A 49 7.86 4.27 2.19
CA GLU A 49 9.14 4.79 2.67
C GLU A 49 9.01 6.24 3.14
N GLY A 50 8.20 7.03 2.44
CA GLY A 50 7.93 8.42 2.84
C GLY A 50 7.19 8.53 4.16
N MET A 51 6.48 7.48 4.55
CA MET A 51 5.82 7.41 5.86
C MET A 51 6.75 6.97 6.99
N GLY A 52 7.98 6.56 6.65
CA GLY A 52 8.97 6.15 7.63
C GLY A 52 9.39 4.70 7.57
N TRP A 53 8.82 3.90 6.68
CA TRP A 53 9.20 2.50 6.55
C TRP A 53 10.60 2.38 5.95
N ASP A 54 11.43 1.51 6.55
CA ASP A 54 12.79 1.25 6.11
C ASP A 54 12.88 -0.19 5.62
N PRO A 55 13.06 -0.41 4.29
CA PRO A 55 13.12 -1.77 3.74
C PRO A 55 14.34 -2.56 4.20
N LYS A 56 15.33 -1.90 4.76
CA LYS A 56 16.57 -2.55 5.21
C LYS A 56 16.59 -2.91 6.67
N SER A 57 15.58 -2.49 7.42
CA SER A 57 15.50 -2.76 8.85
C SER A 57 14.82 -4.08 9.17
#